data_bd4672c30b942c37905eb02154e6bade
#
_entry.id   bd4672c30b942c37905eb02154e6bade
#
_cell.length_a   1.000
_cell.length_b   1.000
_cell.length_c   1.000
_cell.angle_alpha   90.00
_cell.angle_beta   90.00
_cell.angle_gamma   90.00
#
_symmetry.space_group_name_H-M   'P 1'
#
loop_
_entity.id
_entity.type
_entity.pdbx_description
1 polymer ?
#
loop_
_entity_poly.entity_id
_entity_poly.type
_entity_poly.pdbx_seq_one_letter_code
_entity_poly.pdbx_strand_id
1 'polypeptide(L)'
;MLLEAQLLTGHFFIYTKIMQHLPYIHDVITVSEEMCDHNGHMNVNYYYKLFDSTYTSFYIDELNFDQSYLESGFSTFTLEDNIRYLKEFKLNESVYPSFVLHKVNKKLMHFVGILKNKDDQIAAIFETILGHIDLKKRKIVNFPDERFQHILNVCDEQNKNIELPFDVKLYIKDINA
;
A
#
# COMPACT_ATOMS: atom_id res chain seq x y z
N MET A 1 41.00 32.65 -42.02
CA MET A 1 39.75 32.98 -41.36
C MET A 1 39.15 31.65 -40.85
N LEU A 2 39.55 31.28 -39.64
CA LEU A 2 39.19 30.00 -38.99
C LEU A 2 37.89 30.21 -38.23
N LEU A 3 36.83 29.44 -38.58
CA LEU A 3 35.64 29.34 -37.83
C LEU A 3 35.82 28.29 -36.73
N GLU A 4 35.87 28.73 -35.49
CA GLU A 4 35.78 27.86 -34.33
C GLU A 4 34.40 27.26 -34.21
N ALA A 5 34.30 25.94 -34.33
CA ALA A 5 33.09 25.17 -34.00
C ALA A 5 33.10 24.92 -32.47
N GLN A 6 32.31 25.67 -31.71
CA GLN A 6 32.02 25.35 -30.34
C GLN A 6 31.10 24.10 -30.28
N LEU A 7 31.68 22.98 -29.85
CA LEU A 7 30.96 21.78 -29.44
C LEU A 7 30.25 22.05 -28.12
N LEU A 8 28.96 22.37 -28.18
CA LEU A 8 28.07 22.32 -27.04
C LEU A 8 27.79 20.86 -26.69
N THR A 9 28.53 20.34 -25.71
CA THR A 9 28.21 19.06 -25.08
C THR A 9 26.94 19.21 -24.24
N GLY A 10 25.80 19.14 -24.90
CA GLY A 10 24.50 19.03 -24.24
C GLY A 10 24.36 17.63 -23.61
N HIS A 11 24.66 17.52 -22.33
CA HIS A 11 24.23 16.35 -21.58
C HIS A 11 22.71 16.39 -21.46
N PHE A 12 22.05 15.65 -22.33
CA PHE A 12 20.64 15.31 -22.19
C PHE A 12 20.55 14.34 -21.01
N PHE A 13 20.36 14.86 -19.79
CA PHE A 13 19.89 14.05 -18.69
C PHE A 13 18.44 13.70 -18.99
N ILE A 14 18.24 12.51 -19.58
CA ILE A 14 16.92 11.89 -19.56
C ILE A 14 16.66 11.53 -18.10
N TYR A 15 15.99 12.42 -17.38
CA TYR A 15 15.36 12.05 -16.13
C TYR A 15 14.24 11.06 -16.49
N THR A 16 14.59 9.78 -16.56
CA THR A 16 13.57 8.74 -16.42
C THR A 16 12.95 8.97 -15.04
N LYS A 17 11.75 9.55 -15.04
CA LYS A 17 10.97 9.70 -13.81
C LYS A 17 10.70 8.29 -13.30
N ILE A 18 11.53 7.84 -12.36
CA ILE A 18 11.32 6.55 -11.71
C ILE A 18 9.98 6.65 -11.01
N MET A 19 9.06 5.77 -11.37
CA MET A 19 7.75 5.68 -10.73
C MET A 19 7.97 5.41 -9.24
N GLN A 20 7.61 6.37 -8.38
CA GLN A 20 7.80 6.24 -6.94
C GLN A 20 6.68 5.38 -6.37
N HIS A 21 6.94 4.09 -6.23
CA HIS A 21 6.05 3.12 -5.57
C HIS A 21 6.33 3.07 -4.08
N LEU A 22 5.33 2.61 -3.32
CA LEU A 22 5.53 2.17 -1.95
C LEU A 22 6.33 0.84 -1.96
N PRO A 23 6.98 0.45 -0.85
CA PRO A 23 7.95 -0.67 -0.82
C PRO A 23 7.43 -2.01 -1.33
N TYR A 24 6.18 -2.35 -1.05
CA TYR A 24 5.56 -3.55 -1.60
C TYR A 24 4.80 -3.20 -2.88
N ILE A 25 5.19 -3.81 -4.00
CA ILE A 25 4.61 -3.59 -5.33
C ILE A 25 3.85 -4.85 -5.72
N HIS A 26 2.58 -4.69 -6.04
CA HIS A 26 1.76 -5.78 -6.58
C HIS A 26 1.75 -5.76 -8.11
N ASP A 27 1.37 -6.88 -8.72
CA ASP A 27 1.19 -6.99 -10.17
C ASP A 27 0.21 -5.95 -10.70
N VAL A 28 0.45 -5.53 -11.95
CA VAL A 28 -0.41 -4.57 -12.65
C VAL A 28 -1.78 -5.20 -12.93
N ILE A 29 -2.82 -4.46 -12.63
CA ILE A 29 -4.21 -4.87 -12.84
C ILE A 29 -4.82 -4.05 -13.96
N THR A 30 -5.52 -4.69 -14.88
CA THR A 30 -6.27 -3.98 -15.94
C THR A 30 -7.73 -3.87 -15.53
N VAL A 31 -8.29 -2.67 -15.64
CA VAL A 31 -9.71 -2.41 -15.36
C VAL A 31 -10.56 -3.14 -16.40
N SER A 32 -11.33 -4.12 -15.95
CA SER A 32 -12.25 -4.89 -16.77
C SER A 32 -13.65 -4.25 -16.85
N GLU A 33 -14.46 -4.71 -17.78
CA GLU A 33 -15.83 -4.21 -17.96
C GLU A 33 -16.69 -4.40 -16.71
N GLU A 34 -16.54 -5.52 -16.00
CA GLU A 34 -17.26 -5.80 -14.74
C GLU A 34 -16.92 -4.82 -13.61
N MET A 35 -15.75 -4.16 -13.68
CA MET A 35 -15.34 -3.17 -12.71
C MET A 35 -15.97 -1.80 -12.97
N CYS A 36 -16.50 -1.56 -14.18
CA CYS A 36 -17.05 -0.27 -14.57
C CYS A 36 -18.57 -0.21 -14.29
N ASP A 37 -19.02 0.98 -13.94
CA ASP A 37 -20.43 1.28 -13.78
C ASP A 37 -21.01 2.04 -14.99
N HIS A 38 -22.28 2.42 -14.89
CA HIS A 38 -23.00 3.16 -15.94
C HIS A 38 -22.40 4.52 -16.28
N ASN A 39 -21.49 5.08 -15.44
CA ASN A 39 -20.78 6.32 -15.72
C ASN A 39 -19.55 6.10 -16.60
N GLY A 40 -19.20 4.84 -16.92
CA GLY A 40 -18.08 4.49 -17.78
C GLY A 40 -16.71 4.51 -17.11
N HIS A 41 -16.67 4.53 -15.78
CA HIS A 41 -15.45 4.43 -15.00
C HIS A 41 -15.54 3.36 -13.90
N MET A 42 -14.40 2.98 -13.32
CA MET A 42 -14.33 1.99 -12.27
C MET A 42 -15.17 2.41 -11.06
N ASN A 43 -16.11 1.54 -10.68
CA ASN A 43 -16.98 1.75 -9.53
C ASN A 43 -16.18 1.73 -8.21
N VAL A 44 -16.57 2.56 -7.25
CA VAL A 44 -15.88 2.73 -5.95
C VAL A 44 -15.68 1.41 -5.19
N ASN A 45 -16.57 0.44 -5.34
CA ASN A 45 -16.45 -0.86 -4.70
C ASN A 45 -15.24 -1.64 -5.20
N TYR A 46 -14.83 -1.44 -6.46
CA TYR A 46 -13.64 -2.10 -7.00
C TYR A 46 -12.34 -1.47 -6.53
N TYR A 47 -12.31 -0.17 -6.22
CA TYR A 47 -11.15 0.42 -5.55
C TYR A 47 -10.89 -0.28 -4.21
N TYR A 48 -11.93 -0.45 -3.38
CA TYR A 48 -11.80 -1.17 -2.13
C TYR A 48 -11.37 -2.62 -2.35
N LYS A 49 -12.03 -3.33 -3.26
CA LYS A 49 -11.72 -4.72 -3.59
C LYS A 49 -10.29 -4.91 -4.08
N LEU A 50 -9.77 -3.99 -4.89
CA LEU A 50 -8.38 -4.00 -5.34
C LEU A 50 -7.42 -3.79 -4.17
N PHE A 51 -7.69 -2.83 -3.30
CA PHE A 51 -6.86 -2.64 -2.10
C PHE A 51 -6.87 -3.89 -1.22
N ASP A 52 -8.04 -4.43 -0.92
CA ASP A 52 -8.20 -5.61 -0.05
C ASP A 52 -7.46 -6.82 -0.63
N SER A 53 -7.66 -7.12 -1.92
CA SER A 53 -7.03 -8.28 -2.55
C SER A 53 -5.52 -8.13 -2.69
N THR A 54 -5.01 -6.93 -2.98
CA THR A 54 -3.58 -6.70 -3.22
C THR A 54 -2.78 -6.60 -1.92
N TYR A 55 -3.30 -5.93 -0.87
CA TYR A 55 -2.59 -5.91 0.40
C TYR A 55 -2.61 -7.27 1.13
N THR A 56 -3.63 -8.10 0.85
CA THR A 56 -3.70 -9.44 1.43
C THR A 56 -2.50 -10.30 1.03
N SER A 57 -2.01 -10.18 -0.21
CA SER A 57 -0.77 -10.84 -0.64
C SER A 57 0.41 -10.41 0.23
N PHE A 58 0.62 -9.11 0.43
CA PHE A 58 1.66 -8.59 1.32
C PHE A 58 1.52 -9.10 2.77
N TYR A 59 0.31 -9.10 3.28
CA TYR A 59 -0.02 -9.57 4.62
C TYR A 59 0.33 -11.05 4.83
N ILE A 60 0.12 -11.89 3.82
CA ILE A 60 0.47 -13.31 3.84
C ILE A 60 1.96 -13.50 3.61
N ASP A 61 2.52 -12.92 2.56
CA ASP A 61 3.87 -13.21 2.07
C ASP A 61 4.96 -12.60 2.97
N GLU A 62 4.76 -11.35 3.39
CA GLU A 62 5.77 -10.60 4.15
C GLU A 62 5.57 -10.69 5.66
N LEU A 63 4.31 -10.78 6.13
CA LEU A 63 4.00 -10.79 7.56
C LEU A 63 3.63 -12.18 8.09
N ASN A 64 3.60 -13.21 7.21
CA ASN A 64 3.30 -14.60 7.55
C ASN A 64 1.95 -14.80 8.27
N PHE A 65 0.92 -14.03 7.90
CA PHE A 65 -0.44 -14.25 8.39
C PHE A 65 -1.17 -15.26 7.51
N ASP A 66 -0.62 -16.43 7.41
CA ASP A 66 -1.09 -17.54 6.59
C ASP A 66 -2.16 -18.39 7.29
N GLN A 67 -2.55 -19.48 6.65
CA GLN A 67 -3.52 -20.43 7.20
C GLN A 67 -3.07 -21.03 8.54
N SER A 68 -1.78 -21.27 8.72
CA SER A 68 -1.26 -21.83 9.97
C SER A 68 -1.41 -20.88 11.14
N TYR A 69 -1.31 -19.57 10.87
CA TYR A 69 -1.56 -18.55 11.87
C TYR A 69 -3.03 -18.49 12.30
N LEU A 70 -3.95 -18.60 11.35
CA LEU A 70 -5.39 -18.69 11.67
C LEU A 70 -5.71 -19.91 12.51
N GLU A 71 -5.12 -21.05 12.20
CA GLU A 71 -5.28 -22.29 12.97
C GLU A 71 -4.72 -22.20 14.39
N SER A 72 -3.76 -21.30 14.64
CA SER A 72 -3.27 -21.01 15.99
C SER A 72 -4.29 -20.27 16.88
N GLY A 73 -5.42 -19.85 16.32
CA GLY A 73 -6.51 -19.19 17.03
C GLY A 73 -6.40 -17.66 17.05
N PHE A 74 -5.55 -17.09 16.21
CA PHE A 74 -5.38 -15.65 16.07
C PHE A 74 -5.64 -15.19 14.63
N SER A 75 -5.99 -13.91 14.49
CA SER A 75 -6.18 -13.25 13.20
C SER A 75 -6.04 -11.73 13.36
N THR A 76 -6.36 -10.99 12.31
CA THR A 76 -6.57 -9.55 12.40
C THR A 76 -7.97 -9.19 11.93
N PHE A 77 -8.54 -8.13 12.52
CA PHE A 77 -9.78 -7.53 12.07
C PHE A 77 -9.53 -6.09 11.66
N THR A 78 -10.13 -5.68 10.57
CA THR A 78 -10.19 -4.27 10.18
C THR A 78 -10.98 -3.50 11.25
N LEU A 79 -10.35 -2.45 11.76
CA LEU A 79 -10.95 -1.57 12.77
C LEU A 79 -11.39 -0.25 12.15
N GLU A 80 -10.61 0.25 11.19
CA GLU A 80 -10.88 1.52 10.53
C GLU A 80 -10.25 1.54 9.14
N ASP A 81 -10.98 2.06 8.17
CA ASP A 81 -10.53 2.27 6.80
C ASP A 81 -10.75 3.72 6.39
N ASN A 82 -9.83 4.26 5.59
CA ASN A 82 -9.97 5.53 4.92
C ASN A 82 -9.55 5.39 3.45
N ILE A 83 -10.45 5.75 2.54
CA ILE A 83 -10.15 5.76 1.10
C ILE A 83 -10.35 7.18 0.58
N ARG A 84 -9.38 7.66 -0.20
CA ARG A 84 -9.43 8.94 -0.91
C ARG A 84 -9.34 8.68 -2.41
N TYR A 85 -10.33 9.13 -3.15
CA TYR A 85 -10.40 9.03 -4.61
C TYR A 85 -9.92 10.34 -5.21
N LEU A 86 -8.85 10.31 -5.99
CA LEU A 86 -8.19 11.49 -6.55
C LEU A 86 -8.37 11.56 -8.06
N LYS A 87 -8.45 10.40 -8.72
CA LYS A 87 -8.67 10.27 -10.16
C LYS A 87 -9.49 9.02 -10.46
N GLU A 88 -10.24 9.07 -11.54
CA GLU A 88 -10.95 7.91 -12.05
C GLU A 88 -10.03 6.95 -12.81
N PHE A 89 -10.42 5.69 -12.86
CA PHE A 89 -9.92 4.70 -13.81
C PHE A 89 -11.03 4.35 -14.78
N LYS A 90 -10.68 4.22 -16.06
CA LYS A 90 -11.58 3.82 -17.13
C LYS A 90 -11.30 2.39 -17.59
N LEU A 91 -12.25 1.84 -18.34
CA LEU A 91 -12.10 0.53 -18.96
C LEU A 91 -10.75 0.41 -19.68
N ASN A 92 -10.08 -0.72 -19.52
CA ASN A 92 -8.77 -1.05 -20.09
C ASN A 92 -7.59 -0.22 -19.56
N GLU A 93 -7.76 0.65 -18.59
CA GLU A 93 -6.65 1.33 -17.96
C GLU A 93 -5.90 0.41 -16.99
N SER A 94 -4.59 0.63 -16.89
CA SER A 94 -3.72 -0.11 -15.98
C SER A 94 -3.68 0.55 -14.61
N VAL A 95 -3.84 -0.26 -13.57
CA VAL A 95 -3.73 0.11 -12.16
C VAL A 95 -2.45 -0.49 -11.62
N TYR A 96 -1.65 0.33 -10.93
CA TYR A 96 -0.38 -0.04 -10.30
C TYR A 96 -0.50 0.07 -8.79
N PRO A 97 -0.86 -1.04 -8.09
CA PRO A 97 -0.98 -1.03 -6.63
C PRO A 97 0.38 -1.11 -5.96
N SER A 98 0.54 -0.39 -4.87
CA SER A 98 1.68 -0.57 -3.96
C SER A 98 1.31 -0.21 -2.53
N PHE A 99 2.04 -0.79 -1.55
CA PHE A 99 1.73 -0.72 -0.13
C PHE A 99 2.95 -0.51 0.74
N VAL A 100 2.71 -0.03 1.94
CA VAL A 100 3.67 0.03 3.02
C VAL A 100 2.97 -0.30 4.35
N LEU A 101 3.65 -1.06 5.20
CA LEU A 101 3.32 -1.13 6.61
C LEU A 101 3.87 0.14 7.28
N HIS A 102 3.00 1.15 7.41
CA HIS A 102 3.39 2.49 7.81
C HIS A 102 3.77 2.60 9.28
N LYS A 103 2.97 1.94 10.15
CA LYS A 103 3.20 1.95 11.59
C LYS A 103 2.67 0.69 12.25
N VAL A 104 3.30 0.26 13.33
CA VAL A 104 2.88 -0.88 14.14
C VAL A 104 3.03 -0.58 15.62
N ASN A 105 2.16 -1.14 16.44
CA ASN A 105 2.32 -1.25 17.88
C ASN A 105 2.00 -2.67 18.34
N LYS A 106 2.05 -2.96 19.64
CA LYS A 106 1.84 -4.32 20.16
C LYS A 106 0.50 -4.97 19.83
N LYS A 107 -0.47 -4.23 19.29
CA LYS A 107 -1.83 -4.73 19.00
C LYS A 107 -2.36 -4.36 17.63
N LEU A 108 -1.80 -3.33 17.00
CA LEU A 108 -2.33 -2.71 15.80
C LEU A 108 -1.27 -2.60 14.72
N MET A 109 -1.71 -2.71 13.48
CA MET A 109 -0.95 -2.40 12.27
C MET A 109 -1.68 -1.33 11.46
N HIS A 110 -0.96 -0.34 10.97
CA HIS A 110 -1.46 0.68 10.05
C HIS A 110 -0.79 0.51 8.69
N PHE A 111 -1.57 0.17 7.69
CA PHE A 111 -1.14 0.07 6.30
C PHE A 111 -1.55 1.30 5.53
N VAL A 112 -0.70 1.68 4.59
CA VAL A 112 -0.98 2.72 3.60
C VAL A 112 -0.77 2.11 2.21
N GLY A 113 -1.77 2.26 1.35
CA GLY A 113 -1.73 1.80 -0.03
C GLY A 113 -2.02 2.93 -1.02
N ILE A 114 -1.49 2.81 -2.23
CA ILE A 114 -1.81 3.68 -3.34
C ILE A 114 -2.14 2.89 -4.59
N LEU A 115 -3.08 3.40 -5.38
CA LEU A 115 -3.29 2.97 -6.76
C LEU A 115 -2.80 4.08 -7.67
N LYS A 116 -1.85 3.78 -8.55
CA LYS A 116 -1.35 4.72 -9.56
C LYS A 116 -1.85 4.34 -10.94
N ASN A 117 -1.96 5.33 -11.82
CA ASN A 117 -2.20 5.12 -13.23
C ASN A 117 -0.88 5.04 -14.01
N LYS A 118 -0.95 4.77 -15.31
CA LYS A 118 0.21 4.68 -16.23
C LYS A 118 1.06 5.96 -16.31
N ASP A 119 0.48 7.10 -15.94
CA ASP A 119 1.15 8.41 -15.96
C ASP A 119 1.83 8.74 -14.62
N ASP A 120 1.99 7.73 -13.73
CA ASP A 120 2.57 7.85 -12.40
C ASP A 120 1.77 8.78 -11.45
N GLN A 121 0.49 8.97 -11.71
CA GLN A 121 -0.37 9.79 -10.88
C GLN A 121 -1.09 8.91 -9.86
N ILE A 122 -1.12 9.34 -8.61
CA ILE A 122 -1.91 8.67 -7.57
C ILE A 122 -3.40 8.89 -7.88
N ALA A 123 -4.11 7.80 -8.13
CA ALA A 123 -5.54 7.81 -8.41
C ALA A 123 -6.37 7.54 -7.15
N ALA A 124 -5.86 6.73 -6.23
CA ALA A 124 -6.48 6.53 -4.93
C ALA A 124 -5.44 6.28 -3.84
N ILE A 125 -5.79 6.63 -2.61
CA ILE A 125 -5.02 6.37 -1.40
C ILE A 125 -5.92 5.58 -0.46
N PHE A 126 -5.36 4.53 0.13
CA PHE A 126 -6.02 3.67 1.09
C PHE A 126 -5.22 3.64 2.39
N GLU A 127 -5.92 3.72 3.50
CA GLU A 127 -5.36 3.54 4.83
C GLU A 127 -6.24 2.55 5.58
N THR A 128 -5.64 1.57 6.25
CA THR A 128 -6.37 0.61 7.08
C THR A 128 -5.65 0.38 8.40
N ILE A 129 -6.41 0.31 9.47
CA ILE A 129 -5.94 -0.13 10.78
C ILE A 129 -6.49 -1.51 11.07
N LEU A 130 -5.56 -2.46 11.22
CA LEU A 130 -5.88 -3.83 11.62
C LEU A 130 -5.53 -4.06 13.08
N GLY A 131 -6.46 -4.66 13.82
CA GLY A 131 -6.25 -5.08 15.21
C GLY A 131 -5.98 -6.57 15.30
N HIS A 132 -4.97 -6.97 16.06
CA HIS A 132 -4.68 -8.38 16.34
C HIS A 132 -5.71 -8.97 17.29
N ILE A 133 -6.34 -10.08 16.90
CA ILE A 133 -7.53 -10.64 17.56
C ILE A 133 -7.26 -12.08 18.03
N ASP A 134 -7.60 -12.35 19.27
CA ASP A 134 -7.85 -13.71 19.78
C ASP A 134 -9.25 -14.13 19.28
N LEU A 135 -9.30 -15.08 18.36
CA LEU A 135 -10.53 -15.52 17.71
C LEU A 135 -11.51 -16.20 18.66
N LYS A 136 -11.02 -16.84 19.72
CA LYS A 136 -11.85 -17.47 20.74
C LYS A 136 -12.49 -16.43 21.66
N LYS A 137 -11.72 -15.47 22.13
CA LYS A 137 -12.19 -14.41 23.03
C LYS A 137 -12.89 -13.26 22.28
N ARG A 138 -12.68 -13.16 20.96
CA ARG A 138 -13.17 -12.05 20.10
C ARG A 138 -12.73 -10.68 20.62
N LYS A 139 -11.48 -10.58 21.05
CA LYS A 139 -10.91 -9.37 21.62
C LYS A 139 -9.54 -9.06 21.04
N ILE A 140 -9.23 -7.77 20.97
CA ILE A 140 -7.89 -7.28 20.63
C ILE A 140 -6.92 -7.71 21.73
N VAL A 141 -5.81 -8.34 21.32
CA VAL A 141 -4.74 -8.81 22.19
C VAL A 141 -3.39 -8.40 21.62
N ASN A 142 -2.33 -8.48 22.44
CA ASN A 142 -0.98 -8.26 21.93
C ASN A 142 -0.60 -9.35 20.94
N PHE A 143 0.19 -8.98 19.93
CA PHE A 143 0.93 -9.96 19.16
C PHE A 143 1.86 -10.75 20.09
N PRO A 144 2.09 -12.06 19.84
CA PRO A 144 3.21 -12.77 20.46
C PRO A 144 4.52 -12.03 20.19
N ASP A 145 5.44 -12.03 21.18
CA ASP A 145 6.67 -11.21 21.11
C ASP A 145 7.50 -11.46 19.84
N GLU A 146 7.69 -12.74 19.46
CA GLU A 146 8.41 -13.10 18.24
C GLU A 146 7.71 -12.52 16.98
N ARG A 147 6.40 -12.66 16.90
CA ARG A 147 5.60 -12.12 15.81
C ARG A 147 5.67 -10.58 15.75
N PHE A 148 5.53 -9.94 16.89
CA PHE A 148 5.64 -8.50 16.97
C PHE A 148 7.01 -8.00 16.50
N GLN A 149 8.10 -8.68 16.91
CA GLN A 149 9.44 -8.31 16.46
C GLN A 149 9.62 -8.46 14.95
N HIS A 150 9.07 -9.53 14.36
CA HIS A 150 9.08 -9.70 12.90
C HIS A 150 8.35 -8.57 12.18
N ILE A 151 7.12 -8.27 12.60
CA ILE A 151 6.31 -7.18 12.02
C ILE A 151 7.00 -5.83 12.17
N LEU A 152 7.60 -5.56 13.33
CA LEU A 152 8.34 -4.33 13.60
C LEU A 152 9.55 -4.19 12.67
N ASN A 153 10.32 -5.26 12.48
CA ASN A 153 11.47 -5.27 11.57
C ASN A 153 11.04 -4.97 10.12
N VAL A 154 9.95 -5.58 9.64
CA VAL A 154 9.41 -5.28 8.30
C VAL A 154 8.98 -3.81 8.20
N CYS A 155 8.27 -3.31 9.21
CA CYS A 155 7.86 -1.91 9.28
C CYS A 155 9.06 -0.96 9.22
N ASP A 156 10.08 -1.19 10.04
CA ASP A 156 11.28 -0.35 10.10
C ASP A 156 12.05 -0.37 8.77
N GLU A 157 12.23 -1.56 8.17
CA GLU A 157 12.90 -1.69 6.85
C GLU A 157 12.16 -0.91 5.76
N GLN A 158 10.83 -1.05 5.69
CA GLN A 158 10.02 -0.40 4.68
C GLN A 158 10.01 1.13 4.82
N ASN A 159 10.13 1.65 6.05
CA ASN A 159 10.05 3.09 6.30
C ASN A 159 11.42 3.80 6.34
N LYS A 160 12.56 3.09 6.20
CA LYS A 160 13.90 3.70 6.26
C LYS A 160 14.12 4.86 5.29
N ASN A 161 13.58 4.77 4.09
CA ASN A 161 13.86 5.72 3.01
C ASN A 161 12.59 6.16 2.29
N ILE A 162 11.44 6.11 2.97
CA ILE A 162 10.16 6.46 2.37
C ILE A 162 9.65 7.78 2.94
N GLU A 163 9.23 8.64 2.05
CA GLU A 163 8.47 9.83 2.38
C GLU A 163 7.13 9.75 1.61
N LEU A 164 6.03 9.74 2.35
CA LEU A 164 4.71 9.71 1.73
C LEU A 164 4.42 11.09 1.12
N PRO A 165 4.03 11.17 -0.17
CA PRO A 165 3.75 12.45 -0.84
C PRO A 165 2.38 13.04 -0.48
N PHE A 166 1.81 12.60 0.66
CA PHE A 166 0.51 13.01 1.17
C PHE A 166 0.41 12.80 2.69
N ASP A 167 -0.51 13.52 3.33
CA ASP A 167 -0.80 13.32 4.74
C ASP A 167 -1.63 12.05 4.98
N VAL A 168 -1.23 11.25 5.97
CA VAL A 168 -2.05 10.16 6.50
C VAL A 168 -3.20 10.71 7.33
N LYS A 169 -4.32 9.99 7.34
CA LYS A 169 -5.54 10.38 8.07
C LYS A 169 -5.80 9.51 9.29
N LEU A 170 -5.36 8.26 9.24
CA LEU A 170 -5.49 7.33 10.36
C LEU A 170 -4.23 7.33 11.23
N TYR A 171 -4.40 7.11 12.52
CA TYR A 171 -3.30 7.11 13.49
C TYR A 171 -3.45 5.99 14.50
N ILE A 172 -2.35 5.28 14.72
CA ILE A 172 -2.24 4.39 15.89
C ILE A 172 -1.32 5.04 16.94
N LYS A 173 -1.76 5.01 18.18
CA LYS A 173 -0.97 5.55 19.29
C LYS A 173 0.23 4.65 19.57
N ASP A 174 1.36 5.25 19.90
CA ASP A 174 2.47 4.51 20.47
C ASP A 174 2.01 3.99 21.84
N ILE A 175 1.83 2.68 21.96
CA ILE A 175 1.59 2.05 23.24
C ILE A 175 2.96 1.76 23.82
N ASN A 176 3.59 2.81 24.33
CA ASN A 176 4.73 2.69 25.22
C ASN A 176 4.17 2.63 26.63
N ALA A 177 4.21 1.48 27.20
CA ALA A 177 4.30 1.11 28.59
C ALA A 177 3.54 -0.15 28.89
#